data_2eb2fc94ba88a4cb85f5f12b59c4f0e1
#
_entry.id   2eb2fc94ba88a4cb85f5f12b59c4f0e1
#
_cell.length_a   1.000
_cell.length_b   1.000
_cell.length_c   1.000
_cell.angle_alpha   90.00
_cell.angle_beta   90.00
_cell.angle_gamma   90.00
#
_symmetry.space_group_name_H-M   'P 1'
#
loop_
_entity.id
_entity.type
_entity.pdbx_description
1 polymer ?
#
loop_
_entity_poly.entity_id
_entity_poly.type
_entity_poly.pdbx_seq_one_letter_code
_entity_poly.pdbx_strand_id
1 'polypeptide(L)'
;MKVIKYYIFLALMLLGFMPLSAQVYNDLSEQIADAAKQQVAQFTDCLSFIVDKGQKPENRNEFREDALKLFIGQGKTYYDNVLDKEGNVIDKRPHDPVTMEVTSLRNPKPRKKSVAEYLLNLVNLANQKTYRSVSIMSTQWHDMKVSQVRKIAEDQYVCDVYFEQIFESRGLENKLIYTDKTTKRVTVFIKILHTDYGDEFVILLGDIQATETKKNV
;
A
#
# COMPACT_ATOMS: atom_id res chain seq x y z
N MET A 1 8.66 58.30 7.14
CA MET A 1 8.07 57.23 7.94
C MET A 1 6.66 56.75 7.54
N LYS A 2 5.94 57.39 6.63
CA LYS A 2 4.59 56.98 6.19
C LYS A 2 4.60 55.91 5.06
N VAL A 3 5.64 55.87 4.22
CA VAL A 3 5.70 55.00 3.04
C VAL A 3 5.97 53.50 3.38
N ILE A 4 6.76 53.26 4.46
CA ILE A 4 7.10 51.88 4.89
C ILE A 4 5.88 51.12 5.42
N LYS A 5 4.91 51.81 6.06
CA LYS A 5 3.69 51.17 6.53
C LYS A 5 2.78 50.65 5.45
N TYR A 6 2.78 51.26 4.24
CA TYR A 6 1.98 50.79 3.13
C TYR A 6 2.51 49.53 2.48
N TYR A 7 3.83 49.37 2.40
CA TYR A 7 4.43 48.15 1.81
C TYR A 7 4.26 46.92 2.73
N ILE A 8 4.27 47.12 4.07
CA ILE A 8 3.99 46.01 5.00
C ILE A 8 2.53 45.57 4.93
N PHE A 9 1.59 46.51 4.76
CA PHE A 9 0.17 46.18 4.63
C PHE A 9 -0.17 45.52 3.26
N LEU A 10 0.51 45.90 2.20
CA LEU A 10 0.37 45.30 0.86
C LEU A 10 0.99 43.88 0.83
N ALA A 11 2.13 43.67 1.50
CA ALA A 11 2.75 42.34 1.65
C ALA A 11 1.91 41.37 2.49
N LEU A 12 1.24 41.85 3.51
CA LEU A 12 0.31 41.04 4.34
C LEU A 12 -0.98 40.69 3.60
N MET A 13 -1.45 41.56 2.67
CA MET A 13 -2.61 41.24 1.82
C MET A 13 -2.28 40.21 0.72
N LEU A 14 -1.03 40.14 0.25
CA LEU A 14 -0.59 39.15 -0.75
C LEU A 14 -0.35 37.75 -0.16
N LEU A 15 -0.12 37.64 1.15
CA LEU A 15 0.03 36.38 1.86
C LEU A 15 -1.32 35.72 2.27
N GLY A 16 -2.44 36.46 2.13
CA GLY A 16 -3.75 36.03 2.61
C GLY A 16 -4.68 35.41 1.57
N PHE A 17 -4.31 35.40 0.29
CA PHE A 17 -5.13 34.81 -0.77
C PHE A 17 -4.50 33.53 -1.33
N MET A 18 -4.38 32.48 -0.52
CA MET A 18 -4.44 31.15 -1.09
C MET A 18 -5.91 30.96 -1.52
N PRO A 19 -6.17 30.60 -2.81
CA PRO A 19 -7.53 30.34 -3.25
C PRO A 19 -8.11 29.21 -2.37
N LEU A 20 -9.31 29.43 -1.85
CA LEU A 20 -10.01 28.46 -0.97
C LEU A 20 -10.02 27.03 -1.56
N SER A 21 -10.05 26.95 -2.91
CA SER A 21 -9.91 25.71 -3.68
C SER A 21 -8.58 24.98 -3.48
N ALA A 22 -7.46 25.69 -3.28
CA ALA A 22 -6.15 25.06 -3.06
C ALA A 22 -6.05 24.48 -1.64
N GLN A 23 -6.68 25.11 -0.66
CA GLN A 23 -6.70 24.63 0.73
C GLN A 23 -7.56 23.39 0.87
N VAL A 24 -8.74 23.35 0.24
CA VAL A 24 -9.63 22.18 0.19
C VAL A 24 -8.97 21.00 -0.52
N TYR A 25 -8.26 21.26 -1.63
CA TYR A 25 -7.53 20.21 -2.36
C TYR A 25 -6.36 19.64 -1.57
N ASN A 26 -5.63 20.46 -0.83
CA ASN A 26 -4.54 20.00 0.02
C ASN A 26 -5.06 19.12 1.17
N ASP A 27 -6.17 19.51 1.78
CA ASP A 27 -6.82 18.73 2.85
C ASP A 27 -7.30 17.36 2.35
N LEU A 28 -7.98 17.30 1.20
CA LEU A 28 -8.41 16.05 0.58
C LEU A 28 -7.22 15.15 0.18
N SER A 29 -6.16 15.74 -0.38
CA SER A 29 -4.95 14.98 -0.74
C SER A 29 -4.26 14.38 0.46
N GLU A 30 -4.24 15.07 1.60
CA GLU A 30 -3.69 14.57 2.86
C GLU A 30 -4.55 13.44 3.42
N GLN A 31 -5.88 13.59 3.44
CA GLN A 31 -6.80 12.53 3.85
C GLN A 31 -6.64 11.27 3.01
N ILE A 32 -6.55 11.42 1.69
CA ILE A 32 -6.30 10.29 0.76
C ILE A 32 -4.95 9.63 1.07
N ALA A 33 -3.89 10.42 1.29
CA ALA A 33 -2.57 9.89 1.57
C ALA A 33 -2.55 9.10 2.89
N ASP A 34 -3.21 9.59 3.92
CA ASP A 34 -3.30 8.91 5.22
C ASP A 34 -4.14 7.63 5.12
N ALA A 35 -5.27 7.68 4.41
CA ALA A 35 -6.08 6.49 4.17
C ALA A 35 -5.31 5.42 3.37
N ALA A 36 -4.51 5.82 2.37
CA ALA A 36 -3.64 4.92 1.61
C ALA A 36 -2.57 4.26 2.51
N LYS A 37 -1.91 5.02 3.41
CA LYS A 37 -0.95 4.47 4.38
C LYS A 37 -1.60 3.46 5.31
N GLN A 38 -2.80 3.75 5.83
CA GLN A 38 -3.53 2.84 6.71
C GLN A 38 -3.89 1.53 6.00
N GLN A 39 -4.30 1.58 4.73
CA GLN A 39 -4.58 0.39 3.94
C GLN A 39 -3.32 -0.49 3.76
N VAL A 40 -2.17 0.14 3.50
CA VAL A 40 -0.88 -0.57 3.40
C VAL A 40 -0.47 -1.15 4.75
N ALA A 41 -0.68 -0.42 5.85
CA ALA A 41 -0.42 -0.93 7.19
C ALA A 41 -1.26 -2.17 7.50
N GLN A 42 -2.55 -2.15 7.20
CA GLN A 42 -3.43 -3.31 7.35
C GLN A 42 -2.90 -4.53 6.57
N PHE A 43 -2.41 -4.32 5.34
CA PHE A 43 -1.78 -5.39 4.57
C PHE A 43 -0.52 -5.91 5.27
N THR A 44 0.37 -5.03 5.76
CA THR A 44 1.61 -5.46 6.43
C THR A 44 1.35 -6.15 7.76
N ASP A 45 0.30 -5.78 8.46
CA ASP A 45 -0.17 -6.49 9.67
C ASP A 45 -0.62 -7.91 9.34
N CYS A 46 -1.41 -8.09 8.27
CA CYS A 46 -1.76 -9.43 7.78
C CYS A 46 -0.52 -10.27 7.49
N LEU A 47 0.54 -9.70 6.85
CA LEU A 47 1.79 -10.43 6.59
C LEU A 47 2.44 -10.93 7.89
N SER A 48 2.47 -10.09 8.94
CA SER A 48 3.05 -10.45 10.23
C SER A 48 2.30 -11.61 10.89
N PHE A 49 0.96 -11.61 10.84
CA PHE A 49 0.12 -12.69 11.37
C PHE A 49 0.21 -13.99 10.56
N ILE A 50 0.30 -13.90 9.22
CA ILE A 50 0.46 -15.07 8.34
C ILE A 50 1.73 -15.85 8.67
N VAL A 51 2.84 -15.18 8.99
CA VAL A 51 4.12 -15.84 9.28
C VAL A 51 4.30 -16.19 10.77
N ASP A 52 3.44 -15.66 11.65
CA ASP A 52 3.52 -15.95 13.09
C ASP A 52 3.20 -17.42 13.38
N LYS A 53 4.20 -18.15 13.84
CA LYS A 53 4.07 -19.56 14.21
C LYS A 53 3.28 -19.80 15.49
N GLY A 54 3.02 -18.77 16.28
CA GLY A 54 2.09 -18.80 17.41
C GLY A 54 0.62 -18.90 16.99
N GLN A 55 0.30 -18.50 15.76
CA GLN A 55 -1.05 -18.61 15.21
C GLN A 55 -1.38 -20.06 14.79
N LYS A 56 -2.65 -20.44 14.92
CA LYS A 56 -3.14 -21.70 14.35
C LYS A 56 -3.10 -21.65 12.82
N PRO A 57 -2.92 -22.79 12.11
CA PRO A 57 -2.92 -22.83 10.65
C PRO A 57 -4.18 -22.23 10.01
N GLU A 58 -5.35 -22.45 10.64
CA GLU A 58 -6.64 -21.92 10.20
C GLU A 58 -6.62 -20.39 10.22
N ASN A 59 -6.20 -19.77 11.33
CA ASN A 59 -6.11 -18.33 11.48
C ASN A 59 -5.17 -17.71 10.43
N ARG A 60 -4.02 -18.37 10.14
CA ARG A 60 -3.09 -17.90 9.10
C ARG A 60 -3.74 -17.87 7.73
N ASN A 61 -4.61 -18.84 7.41
CA ASN A 61 -5.37 -18.83 6.17
C ASN A 61 -6.44 -17.73 6.16
N GLU A 62 -7.10 -17.45 7.27
CA GLU A 62 -8.03 -16.32 7.40
C GLU A 62 -7.31 -14.99 7.14
N PHE A 63 -6.16 -14.74 7.76
CA PHE A 63 -5.36 -13.54 7.50
C PHE A 63 -4.90 -13.46 6.04
N ARG A 64 -4.62 -14.60 5.39
CA ARG A 64 -4.32 -14.65 3.96
C ARG A 64 -5.51 -14.19 3.12
N GLU A 65 -6.71 -14.68 3.40
CA GLU A 65 -7.93 -14.27 2.69
C GLU A 65 -8.26 -12.79 2.94
N ASP A 66 -8.07 -12.31 4.18
CA ASP A 66 -8.27 -10.90 4.51
C ASP A 66 -7.26 -10.00 3.78
N ALA A 67 -5.99 -10.41 3.72
CA ALA A 67 -4.99 -9.71 2.92
C ALA A 67 -5.38 -9.62 1.44
N LEU A 68 -5.91 -10.70 0.84
CA LEU A 68 -6.34 -10.71 -0.55
C LEU A 68 -7.47 -9.74 -0.84
N LYS A 69 -8.40 -9.52 0.10
CA LYS A 69 -9.51 -8.57 -0.03
C LYS A 69 -9.04 -7.11 -0.18
N LEU A 70 -7.83 -6.80 0.26
CA LEU A 70 -7.26 -5.46 0.16
C LEU A 70 -6.80 -5.11 -1.26
N PHE A 71 -6.69 -6.10 -2.17
CA PHE A 71 -6.17 -5.93 -3.53
C PHE A 71 -7.25 -5.91 -4.59
N ILE A 72 -6.98 -5.18 -5.68
CA ILE A 72 -7.81 -5.26 -6.89
C ILE A 72 -7.88 -6.71 -7.35
N GLY A 73 -9.08 -7.18 -7.68
CA GLY A 73 -9.32 -8.55 -8.14
C GLY A 73 -9.11 -9.62 -7.07
N GLN A 74 -8.76 -9.25 -5.82
CA GLN A 74 -8.63 -10.16 -4.68
C GLN A 74 -7.74 -11.38 -4.98
N GLY A 75 -6.62 -11.14 -5.68
CA GLY A 75 -5.66 -12.17 -6.08
C GLY A 75 -6.08 -12.99 -7.32
N LYS A 76 -7.15 -12.59 -8.01
CA LYS A 76 -7.66 -13.24 -9.24
C LYS A 76 -7.59 -12.26 -10.41
N THR A 77 -7.75 -12.78 -11.63
CA THR A 77 -8.05 -11.96 -12.82
C THR A 77 -9.26 -11.08 -12.56
N TYR A 78 -9.18 -9.82 -12.89
CA TYR A 78 -10.27 -8.86 -12.75
C TYR A 78 -10.58 -8.19 -14.09
N TYR A 79 -11.68 -7.44 -14.16
CA TYR A 79 -12.17 -6.88 -15.41
C TYR A 79 -12.51 -5.41 -15.24
N ASP A 80 -12.04 -4.58 -16.17
CA ASP A 80 -12.52 -3.22 -16.33
C ASP A 80 -13.66 -3.17 -17.34
N ASN A 81 -14.68 -2.37 -17.07
CA ASN A 81 -15.73 -2.10 -18.01
C ASN A 81 -15.22 -1.14 -19.10
N VAL A 82 -15.37 -1.52 -20.36
CA VAL A 82 -15.18 -0.61 -21.49
C VAL A 82 -16.52 0.06 -21.77
N LEU A 83 -16.55 1.40 -21.70
CA LEU A 83 -17.77 2.18 -21.89
C LEU A 83 -17.79 2.78 -23.30
N ASP A 84 -18.99 2.92 -23.88
CA ASP A 84 -19.22 3.76 -25.05
C ASP A 84 -19.27 5.26 -24.68
N LYS A 85 -19.56 6.11 -25.67
CA LYS A 85 -19.65 7.56 -25.45
C LYS A 85 -20.85 7.97 -24.59
N GLU A 86 -21.85 7.13 -24.52
CA GLU A 86 -23.07 7.27 -23.76
C GLU A 86 -22.95 6.69 -22.34
N GLY A 87 -21.80 6.04 -21.99
CA GLY A 87 -21.55 5.46 -20.69
C GLY A 87 -22.07 4.04 -20.50
N ASN A 88 -22.54 3.37 -21.58
CA ASN A 88 -22.97 1.97 -21.50
C ASN A 88 -21.76 1.03 -21.56
N VAL A 89 -21.82 -0.09 -20.82
CA VAL A 89 -20.78 -1.13 -20.87
C VAL A 89 -20.91 -1.89 -22.18
N ILE A 90 -19.89 -1.77 -23.05
CA ILE A 90 -19.84 -2.46 -24.36
C ILE A 90 -18.90 -3.65 -24.37
N ASP A 91 -17.95 -3.71 -23.46
CA ASP A 91 -16.97 -4.79 -23.35
C ASP A 91 -16.38 -4.85 -21.93
N LYS A 92 -15.65 -5.94 -21.63
CA LYS A 92 -14.89 -6.13 -20.39
C LYS A 92 -13.45 -6.48 -20.71
N ARG A 93 -12.53 -5.61 -20.33
CA ARG A 93 -11.09 -5.83 -20.50
C ARG A 93 -10.55 -6.65 -19.34
N PRO A 94 -10.00 -7.85 -19.58
CA PRO A 94 -9.36 -8.64 -18.53
C PRO A 94 -8.01 -8.05 -18.14
N HIS A 95 -7.69 -8.15 -16.87
CA HIS A 95 -6.40 -7.83 -16.28
C HIS A 95 -5.87 -9.04 -15.52
N ASP A 96 -4.56 -9.27 -15.62
CA ASP A 96 -3.89 -10.30 -14.83
C ASP A 96 -4.01 -10.00 -13.32
N PRO A 97 -3.91 -11.03 -12.47
CA PRO A 97 -3.89 -10.84 -11.03
C PRO A 97 -2.78 -9.90 -10.60
N VAL A 98 -3.06 -9.06 -9.62
CA VAL A 98 -2.07 -8.16 -9.01
C VAL A 98 -0.83 -8.94 -8.58
N THR A 99 0.35 -8.36 -8.84
CA THR A 99 1.64 -8.99 -8.63
C THR A 99 2.43 -8.35 -7.49
N MET A 100 3.33 -9.14 -6.91
CA MET A 100 4.31 -8.70 -5.94
C MET A 100 5.72 -9.12 -6.37
N GLU A 101 6.64 -8.17 -6.36
CA GLU A 101 8.05 -8.46 -6.57
C GLU A 101 8.70 -8.96 -5.28
N VAL A 102 9.42 -10.06 -5.41
CA VAL A 102 10.16 -10.70 -4.32
C VAL A 102 11.64 -10.66 -4.65
N THR A 103 12.41 -10.13 -3.74
CA THR A 103 13.88 -10.09 -3.77
C THR A 103 14.43 -10.71 -2.51
N SER A 104 15.72 -11.06 -2.51
CA SER A 104 16.44 -11.47 -1.31
C SER A 104 17.93 -11.18 -1.51
N LEU A 105 18.71 -11.17 -0.43
CA LEU A 105 20.16 -11.04 -0.52
C LEU A 105 20.82 -12.12 -1.39
N ARG A 106 20.22 -13.32 -1.44
CA ARG A 106 20.70 -14.44 -2.28
C ARG A 106 20.29 -14.31 -3.73
N ASN A 107 19.15 -13.66 -3.98
CA ASN A 107 18.58 -13.42 -5.31
C ASN A 107 18.12 -11.97 -5.41
N PRO A 108 19.04 -11.03 -5.69
CA PRO A 108 18.70 -9.61 -5.73
C PRO A 108 17.86 -9.22 -6.94
N LYS A 109 17.83 -10.06 -7.99
CA LYS A 109 16.96 -9.82 -9.16
C LYS A 109 15.49 -10.02 -8.77
N PRO A 110 14.63 -9.01 -8.93
CA PRO A 110 13.22 -9.12 -8.62
C PRO A 110 12.54 -10.25 -9.43
N ARG A 111 11.72 -11.02 -8.75
CA ARG A 111 10.86 -12.04 -9.36
C ARG A 111 9.41 -11.67 -9.06
N LYS A 112 8.59 -11.56 -10.10
CA LYS A 112 7.16 -11.32 -9.98
C LYS A 112 6.44 -12.62 -9.61
N LYS A 113 5.52 -12.50 -8.66
CA LYS A 113 4.56 -13.54 -8.28
C LYS A 113 3.19 -12.90 -8.16
N SER A 114 2.12 -13.63 -8.42
CA SER A 114 0.82 -13.12 -8.02
C SER A 114 0.79 -12.94 -6.49
N VAL A 115 0.04 -11.95 -6.00
CA VAL A 115 -0.12 -11.74 -4.55
C VAL A 115 -0.65 -13.00 -3.87
N ALA A 116 -1.59 -13.71 -4.51
CA ALA A 116 -2.14 -14.96 -3.99
C ALA A 116 -1.07 -16.04 -3.81
N GLU A 117 -0.17 -16.21 -4.80
CA GLU A 117 0.95 -17.15 -4.70
C GLU A 117 1.94 -16.73 -3.59
N TYR A 118 2.25 -15.43 -3.51
CA TYR A 118 3.15 -14.92 -2.48
C TYR A 118 2.63 -15.21 -1.08
N LEU A 119 1.38 -14.87 -0.81
CA LEU A 119 0.75 -15.09 0.50
C LEU A 119 0.65 -16.59 0.85
N LEU A 120 0.32 -17.45 -0.12
CA LEU A 120 0.31 -18.90 0.07
C LEU A 120 1.71 -19.41 0.44
N ASN A 121 2.77 -18.89 -0.21
CA ASN A 121 4.15 -19.26 0.11
C ASN A 121 4.53 -18.85 1.54
N LEU A 122 4.03 -17.73 2.06
CA LEU A 122 4.24 -17.32 3.46
C LEU A 122 3.55 -18.28 4.44
N VAL A 123 2.30 -18.68 4.18
CA VAL A 123 1.60 -19.69 4.99
C VAL A 123 2.41 -21.00 5.02
N ASN A 124 2.86 -21.46 3.85
CA ASN A 124 3.66 -22.68 3.74
C ASN A 124 5.00 -22.56 4.48
N LEU A 125 5.65 -21.40 4.41
CA LEU A 125 6.89 -21.12 5.14
C LEU A 125 6.68 -21.19 6.65
N ALA A 126 5.59 -20.58 7.17
CA ALA A 126 5.25 -20.63 8.58
C ALA A 126 4.95 -22.06 9.08
N ASN A 127 4.44 -22.94 8.20
CA ASN A 127 4.16 -24.33 8.52
C ASN A 127 5.40 -25.22 8.56
N GLN A 128 6.55 -24.77 8.03
CA GLN A 128 7.78 -25.58 8.01
C GLN A 128 8.34 -25.78 9.43
N LYS A 129 8.66 -27.03 9.75
CA LYS A 129 9.25 -27.41 11.05
C LYS A 129 10.72 -26.98 11.21
N THR A 130 11.38 -26.64 10.10
CA THR A 130 12.81 -26.25 10.06
C THR A 130 13.07 -24.93 10.79
N TYR A 131 12.08 -24.02 10.80
CA TYR A 131 12.17 -22.74 11.46
C TYR A 131 11.47 -22.76 12.80
N ARG A 132 12.12 -22.21 13.84
CA ARG A 132 11.47 -21.93 15.13
C ARG A 132 10.54 -20.72 15.01
N SER A 133 10.99 -19.66 14.34
CA SER A 133 10.20 -18.47 14.06
C SER A 133 10.50 -17.90 12.69
N VAL A 134 9.49 -17.27 12.13
CA VAL A 134 9.56 -16.38 10.98
C VAL A 134 8.84 -15.11 11.38
N SER A 135 9.38 -13.96 11.05
CA SER A 135 8.75 -12.66 11.28
C SER A 135 8.88 -11.74 10.07
N ILE A 136 7.86 -10.96 9.85
CA ILE A 136 7.84 -9.84 8.91
C ILE A 136 7.46 -8.61 9.72
N MET A 137 8.32 -7.61 9.71
CA MET A 137 8.10 -6.30 10.33
C MET A 137 8.09 -5.25 9.23
N SER A 138 7.30 -4.21 9.39
CA SER A 138 7.21 -3.13 8.40
C SER A 138 7.29 -1.76 9.09
N THR A 139 7.60 -0.75 8.30
CA THR A 139 7.53 0.64 8.72
C THR A 139 6.15 0.94 9.32
N GLN A 140 6.11 1.69 10.41
CA GLN A 140 4.84 2.17 10.99
C GLN A 140 4.11 3.07 9.98
N TRP A 141 2.79 3.04 9.96
CA TRP A 141 2.00 3.71 8.93
C TRP A 141 2.28 5.22 8.81
N HIS A 142 2.51 5.91 9.93
CA HIS A 142 2.80 7.34 9.96
C HIS A 142 4.18 7.69 9.37
N ASP A 143 5.12 6.74 9.35
CA ASP A 143 6.46 6.91 8.77
C ASP A 143 6.53 6.50 7.29
N MET A 144 5.44 5.92 6.75
CA MET A 144 5.37 5.59 5.33
C MET A 144 5.34 6.85 4.49
N LYS A 145 6.02 6.82 3.34
CA LYS A 145 6.04 7.93 2.38
C LYS A 145 5.01 7.70 1.30
N VAL A 146 4.31 8.77 0.92
CA VAL A 146 3.33 8.75 -0.18
C VAL A 146 3.83 9.64 -1.30
N SER A 147 3.70 9.20 -2.55
CA SER A 147 3.92 10.04 -3.72
C SER A 147 2.81 11.11 -3.83
N GLN A 148 2.96 12.02 -4.78
CA GLN A 148 1.87 12.92 -5.10
C GLN A 148 0.58 12.14 -5.41
N VAL A 149 -0.52 12.50 -4.77
CA VAL A 149 -1.85 12.00 -5.09
C VAL A 149 -2.29 12.58 -6.43
N ARG A 150 -2.67 11.73 -7.37
CA ARG A 150 -3.10 12.13 -8.72
C ARG A 150 -4.54 11.72 -8.95
N LYS A 151 -5.35 12.65 -9.42
CA LYS A 151 -6.71 12.37 -9.89
C LYS A 151 -6.63 11.69 -11.27
N ILE A 152 -7.28 10.55 -11.44
CA ILE A 152 -7.29 9.75 -12.67
C ILE A 152 -8.67 9.77 -13.36
N ALA A 153 -9.74 9.97 -12.60
CA ALA A 153 -11.10 10.18 -13.07
C ALA A 153 -11.89 10.95 -12.01
N GLU A 154 -13.18 11.20 -12.24
CA GLU A 154 -14.06 11.78 -11.23
C GLU A 154 -14.08 10.86 -10.01
N ASP A 155 -13.83 11.45 -8.83
CA ASP A 155 -13.74 10.76 -7.52
C ASP A 155 -12.77 9.56 -7.48
N GLN A 156 -11.84 9.47 -8.44
CA GLN A 156 -10.84 8.41 -8.48
C GLN A 156 -9.43 8.97 -8.45
N TYR A 157 -8.62 8.42 -7.56
CA TYR A 157 -7.27 8.87 -7.30
C TYR A 157 -6.30 7.69 -7.27
N VAL A 158 -5.03 7.98 -7.49
CA VAL A 158 -3.94 7.01 -7.40
C VAL A 158 -2.74 7.65 -6.76
N CYS A 159 -2.04 6.90 -5.92
CA CYS A 159 -0.74 7.26 -5.39
C CYS A 159 0.11 6.01 -5.19
N ASP A 160 1.41 6.20 -4.95
CA ASP A 160 2.31 5.13 -4.53
C ASP A 160 2.65 5.33 -3.05
N VAL A 161 2.62 4.24 -2.28
CA VAL A 161 3.06 4.21 -0.89
C VAL A 161 4.38 3.44 -0.80
N TYR A 162 5.37 4.03 -0.13
CA TYR A 162 6.70 3.44 0.08
C TYR A 162 6.85 3.05 1.54
N PHE A 163 7.32 1.82 1.76
CA PHE A 163 7.56 1.29 3.09
C PHE A 163 8.76 0.33 3.08
N GLU A 164 9.36 0.11 4.23
CA GLU A 164 10.41 -0.90 4.41
C GLU A 164 9.81 -2.14 5.06
N GLN A 165 10.25 -3.29 4.59
CA GLN A 165 9.88 -4.59 5.12
C GLN A 165 11.13 -5.31 5.57
N ILE A 166 11.16 -5.76 6.83
CA ILE A 166 12.24 -6.59 7.39
C ILE A 166 11.71 -8.01 7.49
N PHE A 167 12.43 -8.95 6.90
CA PHE A 167 12.18 -10.36 7.03
C PHE A 167 13.25 -11.00 7.92
N GLU A 168 12.84 -11.82 8.90
CA GLU A 168 13.73 -12.63 9.71
C GLU A 168 13.26 -14.07 9.78
N SER A 169 14.22 -15.01 9.81
CA SER A 169 13.95 -16.41 10.14
C SER A 169 14.99 -16.96 11.10
N ARG A 170 14.52 -17.73 12.10
CA ARG A 170 15.37 -18.34 13.12
C ARG A 170 15.20 -19.87 13.13
N GLY A 171 16.31 -20.56 13.28
CA GLY A 171 16.34 -22.03 13.41
C GLY A 171 15.86 -22.52 14.76
N LEU A 172 15.85 -23.86 14.93
CA LEU A 172 15.35 -24.53 16.13
C LEU A 172 16.10 -24.10 17.40
N GLU A 173 17.38 -23.79 17.30
CA GLU A 173 18.21 -23.28 18.41
C GLU A 173 18.06 -21.76 18.62
N ASN A 174 17.03 -21.14 18.03
CA ASN A 174 16.81 -19.69 18.05
C ASN A 174 17.92 -18.86 17.38
N LYS A 175 18.83 -19.51 16.66
CA LYS A 175 19.89 -18.82 15.90
C LYS A 175 19.28 -18.15 14.68
N LEU A 176 19.67 -16.89 14.41
CA LEU A 176 19.31 -16.17 13.19
C LEU A 176 19.88 -16.91 11.97
N ILE A 177 19.00 -17.36 11.07
CA ILE A 177 19.38 -18.04 9.82
C ILE A 177 19.45 -17.03 8.70
N TYR A 178 18.49 -16.11 8.63
CA TYR A 178 18.40 -15.15 7.56
C TYR A 178 17.68 -13.88 8.03
N THR A 179 18.15 -12.73 7.58
CA THR A 179 17.45 -11.44 7.69
C THR A 179 17.80 -10.57 6.48
N ASP A 180 16.80 -9.86 6.00
CA ASP A 180 16.97 -8.77 5.02
C ASP A 180 15.98 -7.64 5.30
N LYS A 181 16.27 -6.49 4.67
CA LYS A 181 15.43 -5.31 4.67
C LYS A 181 15.18 -4.91 3.22
N THR A 182 13.94 -4.87 2.82
CA THR A 182 13.54 -4.53 1.45
C THR A 182 12.64 -3.29 1.45
N THR A 183 13.01 -2.29 0.65
CA THR A 183 12.14 -1.15 0.36
C THR A 183 11.12 -1.57 -0.70
N LYS A 184 9.85 -1.34 -0.41
CA LYS A 184 8.70 -1.67 -1.25
C LYS A 184 7.98 -0.42 -1.70
N ARG A 185 7.40 -0.48 -2.90
CA ARG A 185 6.46 0.50 -3.44
C ARG A 185 5.18 -0.20 -3.83
N VAL A 186 4.06 0.23 -3.33
CA VAL A 186 2.73 -0.28 -3.71
C VAL A 186 1.92 0.84 -4.35
N THR A 187 1.30 0.57 -5.49
CA THR A 187 0.34 1.46 -6.11
C THR A 187 -1.00 1.31 -5.39
N VAL A 188 -1.60 2.42 -5.00
CA VAL A 188 -2.88 2.44 -4.27
C VAL A 188 -3.90 3.20 -5.09
N PHE A 189 -5.06 2.59 -5.31
CA PHE A 189 -6.21 3.16 -6.01
C PHE A 189 -7.27 3.52 -4.99
N ILE A 190 -7.78 4.73 -5.07
CA ILE A 190 -8.76 5.29 -4.15
C ILE A 190 -9.97 5.78 -4.93
N LYS A 191 -11.17 5.37 -4.53
CA LYS A 191 -12.42 5.92 -5.01
C LYS A 191 -13.16 6.56 -3.85
N ILE A 192 -13.64 7.78 -4.04
CA ILE A 192 -14.52 8.46 -3.08
C ILE A 192 -15.95 8.10 -3.41
N LEU A 193 -16.69 7.67 -2.40
CA LEU A 193 -18.13 7.47 -2.46
C LEU A 193 -18.79 8.57 -1.63
N HIS A 194 -19.59 9.42 -2.29
CA HIS A 194 -20.39 10.42 -1.61
C HIS A 194 -21.66 9.77 -1.06
N THR A 195 -21.78 9.74 0.24
CA THR A 195 -22.94 9.16 0.95
C THR A 195 -23.68 10.23 1.73
N ASP A 196 -24.90 9.94 2.16
CA ASP A 196 -25.69 10.84 3.02
C ASP A 196 -25.02 11.13 4.38
N TYR A 197 -24.04 10.32 4.76
CA TYR A 197 -23.28 10.43 6.02
C TYR A 197 -21.90 11.05 5.85
N GLY A 198 -21.53 11.43 4.63
CA GLY A 198 -20.20 11.99 4.26
C GLY A 198 -19.46 11.16 3.22
N ASP A 199 -18.22 11.53 2.98
CA ASP A 199 -17.36 10.86 2.01
C ASP A 199 -16.72 9.58 2.60
N GLU A 200 -16.87 8.47 1.88
CA GLU A 200 -16.23 7.20 2.20
C GLU A 200 -15.15 6.87 1.19
N PHE A 201 -13.99 6.37 1.65
CA PHE A 201 -12.90 5.94 0.79
C PHE A 201 -12.94 4.43 0.55
N VAL A 202 -13.10 4.02 -0.71
CA VAL A 202 -12.85 2.64 -1.15
C VAL A 202 -11.41 2.58 -1.65
N ILE A 203 -10.57 1.82 -0.96
CA ILE A 203 -9.12 1.76 -1.20
C ILE A 203 -8.73 0.35 -1.57
N LEU A 204 -8.05 0.19 -2.71
CA LEU A 204 -7.56 -1.08 -3.20
C LEU A 204 -6.07 -0.98 -3.55
N LEU A 205 -5.32 -1.98 -3.16
CA LEU A 205 -3.91 -2.12 -3.48
C LEU A 205 -3.74 -2.72 -4.88
N GLY A 206 -2.79 -2.18 -5.63
CA GLY A 206 -2.30 -2.70 -6.89
C GLY A 206 -0.96 -3.43 -6.74
N ASP A 207 -0.15 -3.42 -7.80
CA ASP A 207 1.14 -4.09 -7.84
C ASP A 207 2.11 -3.56 -6.77
N ILE A 208 2.87 -4.49 -6.19
CA ILE A 208 3.92 -4.19 -5.23
C ILE A 208 5.28 -4.47 -5.88
N GLN A 209 6.13 -3.45 -5.92
CA GLN A 209 7.48 -3.53 -6.45
C GLN A 209 8.51 -3.51 -5.33
N ALA A 210 9.60 -4.27 -5.51
CA ALA A 210 10.77 -4.22 -4.65
C ALA A 210 11.81 -3.28 -5.27
N THR A 211 12.10 -2.16 -4.61
CA THR A 211 13.04 -1.16 -5.15
C THR A 211 14.47 -1.41 -4.71
N GLU A 212 14.69 -1.89 -3.51
CA GLU A 212 16.01 -2.18 -2.97
C GLU A 212 15.95 -3.24 -1.88
N THR A 213 16.95 -4.14 -1.83
CA THR A 213 17.11 -5.13 -0.73
C THR A 213 18.53 -5.03 -0.16
N LYS A 214 18.59 -4.85 1.16
CA LYS A 214 19.84 -4.71 1.92
C LYS A 214 19.90 -5.75 3.04
N LYS A 215 21.13 -5.99 3.54
CA LYS A 215 21.29 -6.71 4.79
C LYS A 215 20.71 -5.87 5.93
N ASN A 216 19.90 -6.48 6.76
CA ASN A 216 19.47 -5.87 8.01
C ASN A 216 20.62 -6.02 9.01
N VAL A 217 21.24 -4.89 9.41
CA VAL A 217 22.43 -4.84 10.29
C VAL A 217 21.99 -4.54 11.71
#